data_1107c3c68f69a0febce70dc0e8945bc1
#
_entry.id   1107c3c68f69a0febce70dc0e8945bc1
#
_cell.length_a   1.000
_cell.length_b   1.000
_cell.length_c   1.000
_cell.angle_alpha   90.00
_cell.angle_beta   90.00
_cell.angle_gamma   90.00
#
_symmetry.space_group_name_H-M   'P 1'
#
loop_
_entity.id
_entity.type
_entity.pdbx_description
1 polymer ?
#
loop_
_entity_poly.entity_id
_entity_poly.type
_entity_poly.pdbx_seq_one_letter_code
_entity_poly.pdbx_strand_id
1 'polypeptide(L)'
;MLSNFKYKQLKDYVILCFVLNFLVGSDVEKSILKKKSINFTTIEFEVVSKEGSRNHLIWLHGDENTAKLSINKHLQKYGGTAYLIKSESREVEYKDTRIDPNRIFSRPGSFHALKKFKPEWSPGTLNSALDELDSERKDFLKTIFPDSNGVLIAVHNNFRGYSIKSEIENSTKVSLSQKENPRDFILCTDPSDFKKLSIGRYNVVLQNEPPEKDNGSLSWAALKNGVRYVNVETRLGWLSKQKKMLEFVEESLE
;
A
#
# COMPACT_ATOMS: atom_id res chain seq x y z
N MET A 1 -51.07 -51.28 14.24
CA MET A 1 -51.25 -49.81 14.42
C MET A 1 -50.09 -49.11 15.13
N LEU A 2 -49.06 -49.78 15.55
CA LEU A 2 -47.92 -49.22 16.32
C LEU A 2 -46.65 -48.88 15.48
N SER A 3 -46.62 -49.28 14.22
CA SER A 3 -45.46 -49.02 13.34
C SER A 3 -45.45 -47.64 12.70
N ASN A 4 -46.62 -47.04 12.47
CA ASN A 4 -46.75 -45.76 11.76
C ASN A 4 -46.48 -44.52 12.68
N PHE A 5 -46.53 -44.69 14.02
CA PHE A 5 -46.32 -43.60 14.94
C PHE A 5 -44.83 -43.30 15.17
N LYS A 6 -43.97 -44.31 15.13
CA LYS A 6 -42.51 -44.11 15.27
C LYS A 6 -41.87 -43.46 14.02
N TYR A 7 -42.42 -43.75 12.85
CA TYR A 7 -41.87 -43.15 11.60
C TYR A 7 -42.20 -41.65 11.43
N LYS A 8 -43.33 -41.23 11.99
CA LYS A 8 -43.73 -39.81 11.90
C LYS A 8 -42.91 -38.94 12.84
N GLN A 9 -42.63 -39.41 14.06
CA GLN A 9 -41.75 -38.67 14.99
C GLN A 9 -40.29 -38.58 14.49
N LEU A 10 -39.79 -39.61 13.82
CA LEU A 10 -38.42 -39.57 13.29
C LEU A 10 -38.26 -38.60 12.12
N LYS A 11 -39.32 -38.45 11.28
CA LYS A 11 -39.32 -37.45 10.20
C LYS A 11 -39.35 -36.02 10.73
N ASP A 12 -40.13 -35.77 11.77
CA ASP A 12 -40.23 -34.43 12.35
C ASP A 12 -38.92 -34.00 13.06
N TYR A 13 -38.19 -34.94 13.69
CA TYR A 13 -36.88 -34.71 14.30
C TYR A 13 -35.78 -34.47 13.23
N VAL A 14 -35.80 -35.19 12.12
CA VAL A 14 -34.83 -35.02 11.04
C VAL A 14 -35.05 -33.69 10.33
N ILE A 15 -36.29 -33.24 10.14
CA ILE A 15 -36.63 -31.95 9.55
C ILE A 15 -36.25 -30.81 10.50
N LEU A 16 -36.46 -30.98 11.82
CA LEU A 16 -36.07 -29.97 12.83
C LEU A 16 -34.53 -29.80 12.91
N CYS A 17 -33.77 -30.90 12.83
CA CYS A 17 -32.31 -30.86 12.78
C CYS A 17 -31.78 -30.22 11.47
N PHE A 18 -32.44 -30.43 10.33
CA PHE A 18 -32.07 -29.76 9.09
C PHE A 18 -32.42 -28.29 9.08
N VAL A 19 -33.55 -27.88 9.68
CA VAL A 19 -33.93 -26.44 9.78
C VAL A 19 -33.06 -25.71 10.79
N LEU A 20 -32.64 -26.36 11.92
CA LEU A 20 -31.70 -25.72 12.84
C LEU A 20 -30.29 -25.59 12.27
N ASN A 21 -29.81 -26.52 11.43
CA ASN A 21 -28.53 -26.35 10.72
C ASN A 21 -28.56 -25.30 9.60
N PHE A 22 -29.75 -24.94 9.07
CA PHE A 22 -29.89 -23.85 8.11
C PHE A 22 -30.04 -22.48 8.79
N LEU A 23 -30.36 -22.43 10.10
CA LEU A 23 -30.46 -21.18 10.88
C LEU A 23 -29.16 -20.83 11.63
N VAL A 24 -28.18 -21.73 11.65
CA VAL A 24 -26.77 -21.43 11.99
C VAL A 24 -25.98 -21.15 10.69
N GLY A 25 -26.64 -20.55 9.71
CA GLY A 25 -25.99 -19.87 8.60
C GLY A 25 -25.26 -18.66 9.16
N SER A 26 -23.95 -18.77 9.26
CA SER A 26 -23.03 -17.72 9.57
C SER A 26 -23.54 -16.36 9.10
N ASP A 27 -23.93 -15.51 10.02
CA ASP A 27 -23.78 -14.07 9.88
C ASP A 27 -22.27 -13.79 9.79
N VAL A 28 -21.66 -14.15 8.67
CA VAL A 28 -20.46 -13.51 8.19
C VAL A 28 -20.94 -12.10 7.87
N GLU A 29 -20.94 -11.25 8.88
CA GLU A 29 -21.11 -9.84 8.75
C GLU A 29 -20.15 -9.41 7.63
N LYS A 30 -20.69 -9.20 6.43
CA LYS A 30 -19.90 -8.71 5.30
C LYS A 30 -19.39 -7.35 5.74
N SER A 31 -18.17 -7.32 6.28
CA SER A 31 -17.58 -6.07 6.74
C SER A 31 -17.61 -5.10 5.57
N ILE A 32 -18.38 -4.02 5.76
CA ILE A 32 -18.72 -3.06 4.70
C ILE A 32 -17.48 -2.22 4.42
N LEU A 33 -17.10 -2.12 3.15
CA LEU A 33 -16.08 -1.17 2.71
C LEU A 33 -16.60 0.26 2.92
N LYS A 34 -15.90 1.04 3.74
CA LYS A 34 -16.16 2.47 3.92
C LYS A 34 -15.29 3.25 2.96
N LYS A 35 -15.86 4.30 2.34
CA LYS A 35 -15.16 5.16 1.38
C LYS A 35 -15.29 6.62 1.80
N LYS A 36 -14.19 7.36 1.67
CA LYS A 36 -14.15 8.83 1.81
C LYS A 36 -13.06 9.39 0.89
N SER A 37 -13.01 10.71 0.72
CA SER A 37 -11.90 11.39 0.04
C SER A 37 -11.09 12.20 1.03
N ILE A 38 -9.79 12.31 0.75
CA ILE A 38 -8.88 13.27 1.37
C ILE A 38 -8.05 13.94 0.29
N ASN A 39 -7.53 15.12 0.58
CA ASN A 39 -6.67 15.86 -0.34
C ASN A 39 -5.30 16.10 0.28
N PHE A 40 -4.30 16.17 -0.58
CA PHE A 40 -3.02 16.80 -0.32
C PHE A 40 -2.91 17.97 -1.32
N THR A 41 -3.14 19.18 -0.86
CA THR A 41 -3.41 20.33 -1.74
C THR A 41 -4.53 20.03 -2.75
N THR A 42 -4.27 20.07 -4.05
CA THR A 42 -5.21 19.72 -5.12
C THR A 42 -5.21 18.24 -5.50
N ILE A 43 -4.30 17.45 -4.92
CA ILE A 43 -4.16 16.02 -5.23
C ILE A 43 -5.15 15.23 -4.38
N GLU A 44 -6.12 14.59 -5.03
CA GLU A 44 -7.18 13.84 -4.35
C GLU A 44 -6.84 12.36 -4.22
N PHE A 45 -7.17 11.78 -3.04
CA PHE A 45 -7.07 10.36 -2.75
C PHE A 45 -8.44 9.80 -2.32
N GLU A 46 -8.86 8.69 -2.91
CA GLU A 46 -9.93 7.87 -2.35
C GLU A 46 -9.37 7.06 -1.19
N VAL A 47 -10.00 7.13 -0.03
CA VAL A 47 -9.67 6.29 1.13
C VAL A 47 -10.70 5.19 1.23
N VAL A 48 -10.24 3.95 1.16
CA VAL A 48 -11.07 2.75 1.29
C VAL A 48 -10.64 2.01 2.54
N SER A 49 -11.54 1.78 3.48
CA SER A 49 -11.24 1.06 4.71
C SER A 49 -12.20 -0.11 4.94
N LYS A 50 -11.67 -1.18 5.52
CA LYS A 50 -12.37 -2.37 5.94
C LYS A 50 -11.80 -2.81 7.28
N GLU A 51 -12.65 -3.24 8.20
CA GLU A 51 -12.21 -3.80 9.48
C GLU A 51 -11.28 -5.01 9.26
N GLY A 52 -10.24 -5.13 10.07
CA GLY A 52 -9.24 -6.19 10.00
C GLY A 52 -7.83 -5.66 10.29
N SER A 53 -6.91 -5.81 9.35
CA SER A 53 -5.52 -5.39 9.47
C SER A 53 -5.36 -3.92 9.90
N ARG A 54 -4.33 -3.65 10.70
CA ARG A 54 -3.93 -2.28 11.10
C ARG A 54 -3.04 -1.60 10.07
N ASN A 55 -2.65 -2.33 9.01
CA ASN A 55 -1.78 -1.80 7.99
C ASN A 55 -2.51 -0.79 7.10
N HIS A 56 -1.75 0.22 6.69
CA HIS A 56 -2.18 1.17 5.68
C HIS A 56 -1.51 0.84 4.35
N LEU A 57 -2.29 0.79 3.28
CA LEU A 57 -1.78 0.60 1.92
C LEU A 57 -1.86 1.93 1.17
N ILE A 58 -0.89 2.20 0.30
CA ILE A 58 -0.91 3.41 -0.52
C ILE A 58 -0.55 3.10 -1.97
N TRP A 59 -1.33 3.69 -2.90
CA TRP A 59 -1.12 3.65 -4.35
C TRP A 59 -0.94 5.08 -4.86
N LEU A 60 0.26 5.41 -5.34
CA LEU A 60 0.67 6.77 -5.68
C LEU A 60 0.64 7.05 -7.19
N HIS A 61 0.75 6.05 -8.06
CA HIS A 61 0.87 6.25 -9.50
C HIS A 61 -0.32 5.67 -10.25
N GLY A 62 -1.10 6.53 -10.92
CA GLY A 62 -2.36 6.17 -11.55
C GLY A 62 -2.24 5.17 -12.71
N ASP A 63 -1.09 5.07 -13.36
CA ASP A 63 -0.79 4.13 -14.44
C ASP A 63 -0.41 2.72 -13.94
N GLU A 64 -0.22 2.53 -12.63
CA GLU A 64 0.14 1.24 -12.01
C GLU A 64 -1.11 0.41 -11.65
N ASN A 65 -1.96 0.11 -12.62
CA ASN A 65 -3.27 -0.53 -12.39
C ASN A 65 -3.19 -1.90 -11.73
N THR A 66 -2.11 -2.66 -11.94
CA THR A 66 -1.94 -3.98 -11.30
C THR A 66 -1.78 -3.81 -9.78
N ALA A 67 -1.07 -2.77 -9.34
CA ALA A 67 -0.92 -2.43 -7.93
C ALA A 67 -2.28 -2.10 -7.30
N LYS A 68 -3.08 -1.23 -7.94
CA LYS A 68 -4.45 -0.91 -7.48
C LYS A 68 -5.33 -2.15 -7.33
N LEU A 69 -5.32 -3.04 -8.34
CA LEU A 69 -6.09 -4.28 -8.30
C LEU A 69 -5.62 -5.20 -7.16
N SER A 70 -4.31 -5.28 -6.90
CA SER A 70 -3.78 -6.10 -5.81
C SER A 70 -4.16 -5.56 -4.44
N ILE A 71 -4.14 -4.24 -4.23
CA ILE A 71 -4.62 -3.58 -3.01
C ILE A 71 -6.10 -3.89 -2.76
N ASN A 72 -6.95 -3.76 -3.78
CA ASN A 72 -8.37 -4.06 -3.63
C ASN A 72 -8.63 -5.52 -3.21
N LYS A 73 -7.86 -6.48 -3.74
CA LYS A 73 -7.95 -7.89 -3.35
C LYS A 73 -7.40 -8.12 -1.93
N HIS A 74 -6.34 -7.41 -1.56
CA HIS A 74 -5.77 -7.47 -0.22
C HIS A 74 -6.76 -6.96 0.84
N LEU A 75 -7.38 -5.79 0.62
CA LEU A 75 -8.43 -5.27 1.50
C LEU A 75 -9.62 -6.21 1.65
N GLN A 76 -10.02 -6.88 0.57
CA GLN A 76 -11.10 -7.88 0.64
C GLN A 76 -10.76 -9.03 1.58
N LYS A 77 -9.50 -9.49 1.58
CA LYS A 77 -9.03 -10.65 2.37
C LYS A 77 -8.69 -10.27 3.82
N TYR A 78 -7.90 -9.21 4.03
CA TYR A 78 -7.30 -8.89 5.32
C TYR A 78 -7.91 -7.65 6.01
N GLY A 79 -8.61 -6.80 5.27
CA GLY A 79 -9.03 -5.49 5.76
C GLY A 79 -7.88 -4.47 5.73
N GLY A 80 -7.98 -3.44 6.56
CA GLY A 80 -7.02 -2.33 6.60
C GLY A 80 -7.55 -1.04 5.97
N THR A 81 -6.67 -0.08 5.73
CA THR A 81 -7.01 1.20 5.09
C THR A 81 -6.14 1.43 3.87
N ALA A 82 -6.72 1.74 2.72
CA ALA A 82 -5.98 2.06 1.50
C ALA A 82 -6.22 3.51 1.07
N TYR A 83 -5.15 4.18 0.66
CA TYR A 83 -5.12 5.51 0.09
C TYR A 83 -4.80 5.39 -1.40
N LEU A 84 -5.77 5.68 -2.25
CA LEU A 84 -5.70 5.46 -3.69
C LEU A 84 -5.77 6.82 -4.39
N ILE A 85 -4.69 7.20 -5.08
CA ILE A 85 -4.68 8.46 -5.82
C ILE A 85 -5.77 8.47 -6.90
N LYS A 86 -6.48 9.60 -7.03
CA LYS A 86 -7.47 9.79 -8.10
C LYS A 86 -6.80 10.36 -9.35
N SER A 87 -6.05 9.51 -10.03
CA SER A 87 -5.39 9.79 -11.29
C SER A 87 -5.31 8.52 -12.12
N GLU A 88 -5.21 8.65 -13.44
CA GLU A 88 -4.90 7.56 -14.37
C GLU A 88 -3.46 7.66 -14.90
N SER A 89 -2.75 8.71 -14.52
CA SER A 89 -1.39 9.00 -14.95
C SER A 89 -0.40 8.82 -13.81
N ARG A 90 0.88 8.65 -14.17
CA ARG A 90 1.97 8.56 -13.20
C ARG A 90 2.17 9.87 -12.45
N GLU A 91 2.30 10.96 -13.20
CA GLU A 91 2.35 12.31 -12.65
C GLU A 91 0.94 12.88 -12.56
N VAL A 92 0.69 13.66 -11.53
CA VAL A 92 -0.60 14.32 -11.29
C VAL A 92 -0.50 15.81 -11.60
N GLU A 93 -1.61 16.41 -11.98
CA GLU A 93 -1.68 17.85 -12.17
C GLU A 93 -1.56 18.58 -10.84
N TYR A 94 -0.74 19.61 -10.84
CA TYR A 94 -0.54 20.50 -9.71
C TYR A 94 -0.28 21.92 -10.22
N LYS A 95 -1.20 22.85 -9.89
CA LYS A 95 -1.24 24.20 -10.51
C LYS A 95 -1.26 24.07 -12.05
N ASP A 96 -0.39 24.79 -12.74
CA ASP A 96 -0.22 24.75 -14.19
C ASP A 96 0.89 23.81 -14.68
N THR A 97 1.25 22.82 -13.86
CA THR A 97 2.29 21.83 -14.13
C THR A 97 1.88 20.43 -13.66
N ARG A 98 2.83 19.53 -13.64
CA ARG A 98 2.68 18.16 -13.11
C ARG A 98 3.72 17.88 -12.05
N ILE A 99 3.42 16.94 -11.16
CA ILE A 99 4.35 16.47 -10.14
C ILE A 99 4.22 14.96 -9.99
N ASP A 100 5.34 14.26 -9.76
CA ASP A 100 5.34 12.87 -9.34
C ASP A 100 4.88 12.80 -7.87
N PRO A 101 3.75 12.14 -7.57
CA PRO A 101 3.22 12.07 -6.21
C PRO A 101 4.14 11.32 -5.23
N ASN A 102 5.12 10.55 -5.70
CA ASN A 102 6.16 9.98 -4.84
C ASN A 102 7.40 10.92 -4.69
N ARG A 103 7.23 12.23 -4.90
CA ARG A 103 8.26 13.26 -4.71
C ARG A 103 7.78 14.45 -3.85
N ILE A 104 6.55 14.34 -3.32
CA ILE A 104 5.91 15.43 -2.56
C ILE A 104 6.22 15.39 -1.06
N PHE A 105 6.90 14.36 -0.57
CA PHE A 105 7.05 14.09 0.86
C PHE A 105 8.22 14.84 1.51
N SER A 106 8.95 15.66 0.73
CA SER A 106 9.92 16.63 1.26
C SER A 106 10.04 17.84 0.35
N ARG A 107 10.47 18.98 0.91
CA ARG A 107 10.69 20.20 0.11
C ARG A 107 11.76 20.01 -0.99
N PRO A 108 12.94 19.38 -0.70
CA PRO A 108 13.93 19.12 -1.76
C PRO A 108 13.40 18.26 -2.89
N GLY A 109 12.67 17.18 -2.57
CA GLY A 109 12.06 16.30 -3.58
C GLY A 109 11.03 17.03 -4.42
N SER A 110 10.13 17.79 -3.80
CA SER A 110 9.14 18.62 -4.51
C SER A 110 9.80 19.66 -5.40
N PHE A 111 10.88 20.29 -4.93
CA PHE A 111 11.65 21.25 -5.73
C PHE A 111 12.17 20.63 -7.03
N HIS A 112 12.85 19.49 -6.94
CA HIS A 112 13.39 18.81 -8.12
C HIS A 112 12.28 18.29 -9.04
N ALA A 113 11.18 17.79 -8.49
CA ALA A 113 10.04 17.30 -9.25
C ALA A 113 9.35 18.42 -10.04
N LEU A 114 9.10 19.58 -9.41
CA LEU A 114 8.51 20.74 -10.08
C LEU A 114 9.45 21.31 -11.15
N LYS A 115 10.74 21.45 -10.83
CA LYS A 115 11.74 21.94 -11.81
C LYS A 115 11.89 21.02 -13.02
N LYS A 116 11.64 19.74 -12.90
CA LYS A 116 11.64 18.79 -14.03
C LYS A 116 10.58 19.14 -15.08
N PHE A 117 9.40 19.59 -14.67
CA PHE A 117 8.27 19.84 -15.55
C PHE A 117 8.04 21.32 -15.88
N LYS A 118 8.55 22.22 -15.03
CA LYS A 118 8.46 23.68 -15.19
C LYS A 118 9.79 24.36 -14.83
N PRO A 119 10.84 24.09 -15.61
CA PRO A 119 12.16 24.68 -15.36
C PRO A 119 12.15 26.21 -15.45
N GLU A 120 11.21 26.80 -16.20
CA GLU A 120 11.05 28.25 -16.45
C GLU A 120 10.37 28.99 -15.28
N TRP A 121 9.77 28.32 -14.31
CA TRP A 121 9.16 29.03 -13.17
C TRP A 121 10.15 29.94 -12.47
N SER A 122 9.72 31.18 -12.22
CA SER A 122 10.49 32.11 -11.41
C SER A 122 10.75 31.56 -10.01
N PRO A 123 11.82 31.98 -9.33
CA PRO A 123 12.05 31.56 -7.94
C PRO A 123 10.86 31.87 -7.02
N GLY A 124 10.17 32.99 -7.22
CA GLY A 124 8.98 33.37 -6.44
C GLY A 124 7.81 32.41 -6.65
N THR A 125 7.49 32.08 -7.92
CA THR A 125 6.42 31.12 -8.26
C THR A 125 6.72 29.74 -7.69
N LEU A 126 7.97 29.27 -7.85
CA LEU A 126 8.40 27.98 -7.34
C LEU A 126 8.32 27.92 -5.81
N ASN A 127 8.82 28.96 -5.12
CA ASN A 127 8.74 28.99 -3.64
C ASN A 127 7.30 29.02 -3.15
N SER A 128 6.40 29.78 -3.76
CA SER A 128 4.98 29.79 -3.41
C SER A 128 4.34 28.39 -3.56
N ALA A 129 4.69 27.66 -4.63
CA ALA A 129 4.21 26.27 -4.81
C ALA A 129 4.77 25.31 -3.75
N LEU A 130 6.04 25.48 -3.39
CA LEU A 130 6.69 24.67 -2.34
C LEU A 130 6.12 24.97 -0.95
N ASP A 131 5.81 26.23 -0.64
CA ASP A 131 5.25 26.65 0.64
C ASP A 131 3.83 26.06 0.83
N GLU A 132 3.03 25.98 -0.24
CA GLU A 132 1.72 25.33 -0.21
C GLU A 132 1.85 23.82 0.06
N LEU A 133 2.77 23.13 -0.63
CA LEU A 133 3.03 21.70 -0.36
C LEU A 133 3.53 21.49 1.08
N ASP A 134 4.39 22.37 1.59
CA ASP A 134 4.94 22.28 2.95
C ASP A 134 3.85 22.46 4.01
N SER A 135 2.90 23.38 3.77
CA SER A 135 1.85 23.71 4.74
C SER A 135 0.93 22.51 5.05
N GLU A 136 0.68 21.65 4.07
CA GLU A 136 -0.22 20.50 4.25
C GLU A 136 0.50 19.17 4.48
N ARG A 137 1.80 19.09 4.20
CA ARG A 137 2.57 17.84 4.22
C ARG A 137 2.50 17.10 5.56
N LYS A 138 2.63 17.83 6.65
CA LYS A 138 2.64 17.26 7.99
C LYS A 138 1.31 16.57 8.32
N ASP A 139 0.20 17.23 8.04
CA ASP A 139 -1.13 16.71 8.36
C ASP A 139 -1.51 15.56 7.40
N PHE A 140 -1.11 15.64 6.14
CA PHE A 140 -1.29 14.55 5.21
C PHE A 140 -0.50 13.30 5.64
N LEU A 141 0.79 13.44 5.99
CA LEU A 141 1.61 12.33 6.50
C LEU A 141 0.99 11.71 7.75
N LYS A 142 0.55 12.54 8.71
CA LYS A 142 -0.15 12.05 9.92
C LYS A 142 -1.41 11.26 9.58
N THR A 143 -2.10 11.62 8.50
CA THR A 143 -3.34 10.94 8.07
C THR A 143 -3.05 9.58 7.44
N ILE A 144 -2.00 9.48 6.62
CA ILE A 144 -1.67 8.23 5.91
C ILE A 144 -0.84 7.25 6.73
N PHE A 145 -0.14 7.72 7.76
CA PHE A 145 0.64 6.85 8.65
C PHE A 145 -0.29 6.01 9.53
N PRO A 146 -0.06 4.70 9.64
CA PRO A 146 -0.76 3.86 10.59
C PRO A 146 -0.36 4.20 12.03
N ASP A 147 -1.07 3.65 13.00
CA ASP A 147 -0.64 3.68 14.39
C ASP A 147 0.69 2.91 14.59
N SER A 148 1.25 2.97 15.79
CA SER A 148 2.57 2.40 16.11
C SER A 148 2.70 0.89 15.87
N ASN A 149 1.60 0.17 15.72
CA ASN A 149 1.57 -1.28 15.51
C ASN A 149 1.36 -1.65 14.03
N GLY A 150 0.96 -0.69 13.20
CA GLY A 150 0.75 -0.91 11.77
C GLY A 150 2.01 -0.71 10.94
N VAL A 151 1.92 -1.09 9.67
CA VAL A 151 2.93 -0.87 8.63
C VAL A 151 2.31 -0.04 7.51
N LEU A 152 3.01 0.98 7.02
CA LEU A 152 2.64 1.64 5.79
C LEU A 152 3.20 0.86 4.61
N ILE A 153 2.32 0.30 3.78
CA ILE A 153 2.68 -0.54 2.63
C ILE A 153 2.41 0.22 1.34
N ALA A 154 3.45 0.70 0.67
CA ALA A 154 3.33 1.21 -0.68
C ALA A 154 3.35 0.06 -1.69
N VAL A 155 2.51 0.16 -2.71
CA VAL A 155 2.37 -0.89 -3.72
C VAL A 155 2.60 -0.28 -5.10
N HIS A 156 3.64 -0.74 -5.77
CA HIS A 156 4.10 -0.18 -7.04
C HIS A 156 4.23 -1.23 -8.14
N ASN A 157 4.11 -0.76 -9.36
CA ASN A 157 4.50 -1.55 -10.53
C ASN A 157 5.66 -0.87 -11.26
N ASN A 158 6.68 -1.64 -11.57
CA ASN A 158 7.81 -1.16 -12.33
C ASN A 158 7.79 -1.66 -13.78
N PHE A 159 8.34 -0.84 -14.65
CA PHE A 159 8.64 -1.17 -16.04
C PHE A 159 9.93 -0.47 -16.48
N ARG A 160 10.42 -0.74 -17.71
CA ARG A 160 11.62 -0.11 -18.26
C ARG A 160 12.91 -0.25 -17.43
N GLY A 161 13.08 -1.41 -16.78
CA GLY A 161 14.36 -1.74 -16.18
C GLY A 161 14.56 -1.35 -14.72
N TYR A 162 13.66 -0.61 -14.08
CA TYR A 162 13.76 -0.40 -12.64
C TYR A 162 13.74 -1.73 -11.88
N SER A 163 14.65 -1.89 -10.96
CA SER A 163 14.86 -3.15 -10.25
C SER A 163 15.54 -2.91 -8.90
N ILE A 164 15.65 -3.94 -8.10
CA ILE A 164 16.38 -3.91 -6.82
C ILE A 164 17.80 -3.33 -6.96
N LYS A 165 18.45 -3.49 -8.12
CA LYS A 165 19.79 -2.94 -8.37
C LYS A 165 19.86 -1.43 -8.22
N SER A 166 18.76 -0.73 -8.54
CA SER A 166 18.66 0.73 -8.38
C SER A 166 18.59 1.17 -6.92
N GLU A 167 18.27 0.25 -6.00
CA GLU A 167 18.09 0.54 -4.57
C GLU A 167 19.29 0.10 -3.72
N ILE A 168 20.17 -0.75 -4.24
CA ILE A 168 21.30 -1.34 -3.48
C ILE A 168 22.22 -0.24 -2.91
N GLU A 169 22.51 0.81 -3.68
CA GLU A 169 23.41 1.89 -3.27
C GLU A 169 22.88 2.67 -2.05
N ASN A 170 21.56 2.74 -1.90
CA ASN A 170 20.90 3.40 -0.76
C ASN A 170 20.49 2.42 0.33
N SER A 171 20.95 1.18 0.29
CA SER A 171 20.53 0.12 1.20
C SER A 171 21.66 -0.33 2.10
N THR A 172 21.37 -0.50 3.39
CA THR A 172 22.33 -1.01 4.37
C THR A 172 22.42 -2.52 4.39
N LYS A 173 21.36 -3.22 3.97
CA LYS A 173 21.32 -4.69 3.83
C LYS A 173 20.53 -5.10 2.61
N VAL A 174 20.95 -6.23 2.02
CA VAL A 174 20.33 -6.81 0.82
C VAL A 174 20.22 -8.33 0.99
N SER A 175 19.04 -8.89 0.67
CA SER A 175 18.78 -10.33 0.58
C SER A 175 18.27 -10.65 -0.83
N LEU A 176 19.02 -11.46 -1.59
CA LEU A 176 18.70 -11.82 -2.97
C LEU A 176 18.32 -13.29 -3.08
N SER A 177 17.04 -13.59 -2.92
CA SER A 177 16.48 -14.94 -3.06
C SER A 177 16.08 -15.28 -4.50
N GLN A 178 15.82 -14.28 -5.36
CA GLN A 178 15.41 -14.45 -6.76
C GLN A 178 16.27 -13.56 -7.67
N LYS A 179 17.54 -13.93 -7.86
CA LYS A 179 18.50 -13.13 -8.64
C LYS A 179 18.08 -12.94 -10.10
N GLU A 180 17.40 -13.94 -10.69
CA GLU A 180 16.85 -13.92 -12.05
C GLU A 180 15.64 -13.00 -12.21
N ASN A 181 14.99 -12.62 -11.09
CA ASN A 181 13.84 -11.72 -11.06
C ASN A 181 14.12 -10.45 -10.25
N PRO A 182 15.07 -9.60 -10.64
CA PRO A 182 15.50 -8.44 -9.87
C PRO A 182 14.44 -7.32 -9.80
N ARG A 183 13.39 -7.40 -10.61
CA ARG A 183 12.32 -6.41 -10.69
C ARG A 183 11.17 -6.67 -9.73
N ASP A 184 11.12 -7.88 -9.13
CA ASP A 184 10.13 -8.24 -8.11
C ASP A 184 10.85 -8.25 -6.76
N PHE A 185 10.66 -7.20 -5.94
CA PHE A 185 11.37 -7.05 -4.68
C PHE A 185 10.57 -6.29 -3.64
N ILE A 186 11.03 -6.36 -2.40
CA ILE A 186 10.49 -5.65 -1.25
C ILE A 186 11.58 -4.71 -0.73
N LEU A 187 11.22 -3.47 -0.48
CA LEU A 187 12.04 -2.51 0.25
C LEU A 187 11.39 -2.27 1.61
N CYS A 188 12.16 -2.28 2.69
CA CYS A 188 11.68 -1.92 4.01
C CYS A 188 12.63 -0.96 4.72
N THR A 189 12.11 -0.22 5.71
CA THR A 189 12.88 0.76 6.48
C THR A 189 13.20 0.29 7.90
N ASP A 190 12.53 -0.75 8.38
CA ASP A 190 12.73 -1.30 9.73
C ASP A 190 13.62 -2.54 9.72
N PRO A 191 14.69 -2.60 10.54
CA PRO A 191 15.60 -3.75 10.60
C PRO A 191 14.95 -5.05 11.08
N SER A 192 13.93 -4.98 11.94
CA SER A 192 13.17 -6.15 12.42
C SER A 192 12.32 -6.72 11.29
N ASP A 193 11.66 -5.84 10.52
CA ASP A 193 10.89 -6.22 9.35
C ASP A 193 11.78 -6.85 8.28
N PHE A 194 12.96 -6.27 8.03
CA PHE A 194 13.94 -6.87 7.13
C PHE A 194 14.30 -8.30 7.55
N LYS A 195 14.57 -8.54 8.84
CA LYS A 195 14.91 -9.86 9.35
C LYS A 195 13.78 -10.87 9.07
N LYS A 196 12.53 -10.49 9.28
CA LYS A 196 11.36 -11.34 9.01
C LYS A 196 11.18 -11.58 7.51
N LEU A 197 11.23 -10.53 6.69
CA LEU A 197 11.00 -10.61 5.25
C LEU A 197 12.12 -11.34 4.49
N SER A 198 13.37 -11.22 4.96
CA SER A 198 14.53 -11.86 4.31
C SER A 198 14.57 -13.39 4.45
N ILE A 199 13.79 -13.97 5.37
CA ILE A 199 13.65 -15.43 5.49
C ILE A 199 12.84 -16.00 4.30
N GLY A 200 12.00 -15.16 3.69
CA GLY A 200 11.14 -15.56 2.59
C GLY A 200 11.89 -15.72 1.25
N ARG A 201 11.09 -16.02 0.23
CA ARG A 201 11.58 -16.29 -1.13
C ARG A 201 11.66 -15.05 -2.04
N TYR A 202 11.59 -13.85 -1.49
CA TYR A 202 11.61 -12.61 -2.28
C TYR A 202 12.93 -11.87 -2.09
N ASN A 203 13.27 -11.04 -3.06
CA ASN A 203 14.39 -10.11 -2.90
C ASN A 203 13.95 -9.00 -1.94
N VAL A 204 14.80 -8.68 -0.98
CA VAL A 204 14.52 -7.66 0.05
C VAL A 204 15.71 -6.73 0.21
N VAL A 205 15.45 -5.43 0.32
CA VAL A 205 16.44 -4.42 0.70
C VAL A 205 16.01 -3.66 1.95
N LEU A 206 16.97 -3.31 2.78
CA LEU A 206 16.80 -2.46 3.96
C LEU A 206 17.36 -1.07 3.70
N GLN A 207 16.50 -0.05 3.78
CA GLN A 207 16.86 1.37 3.71
C GLN A 207 16.54 2.05 5.05
N ASN A 208 17.40 1.88 6.04
CA ASN A 208 17.20 2.40 7.38
C ASN A 208 18.16 3.54 7.75
N GLU A 209 18.89 4.06 6.78
CA GLU A 209 19.72 5.25 6.89
C GLU A 209 19.26 6.30 5.87
N PRO A 210 19.06 7.57 6.26
CA PRO A 210 18.63 8.61 5.33
C PRO A 210 19.64 8.77 4.18
N PRO A 211 19.17 8.99 2.94
CA PRO A 211 20.08 9.23 1.83
C PRO A 211 20.77 10.57 1.97
N GLU A 212 21.93 10.70 1.39
CA GLU A 212 22.67 11.95 1.31
C GLU A 212 21.86 13.06 0.63
N LYS A 213 21.06 12.67 -0.40
CA LYS A 213 20.17 13.57 -1.14
C LYS A 213 18.71 13.10 -1.02
N ASP A 214 17.90 13.90 -0.35
CA ASP A 214 16.48 13.63 -0.20
C ASP A 214 15.74 13.86 -1.52
N ASN A 215 15.23 12.78 -2.10
CA ASN A 215 14.46 12.80 -3.34
C ASN A 215 12.96 12.97 -3.15
N GLY A 216 12.48 13.11 -1.91
CA GLY A 216 11.07 13.31 -1.57
C GLY A 216 10.20 12.07 -1.63
N SER A 217 10.78 10.86 -1.62
CA SER A 217 10.02 9.63 -1.62
C SER A 217 9.32 9.36 -0.28
N LEU A 218 8.24 8.61 -0.31
CA LEU A 218 7.48 8.23 0.89
C LEU A 218 8.31 7.34 1.82
N SER A 219 9.20 6.50 1.29
CA SER A 219 10.10 5.66 2.10
C SER A 219 10.97 6.49 3.06
N TRP A 220 11.56 7.58 2.54
CA TRP A 220 12.37 8.49 3.37
C TRP A 220 11.54 9.31 4.34
N ALA A 221 10.33 9.71 3.95
CA ALA A 221 9.41 10.39 4.87
C ALA A 221 8.98 9.47 6.01
N ALA A 222 8.65 8.22 5.74
CA ALA A 222 8.31 7.22 6.75
C ALA A 222 9.50 6.97 7.70
N LEU A 223 10.70 6.74 7.16
CA LEU A 223 11.91 6.55 7.96
C LEU A 223 12.17 7.74 8.89
N LYS A 224 12.12 8.97 8.38
CA LYS A 224 12.34 10.20 9.17
C LYS A 224 11.32 10.40 10.29
N ASN A 225 10.12 9.85 10.13
CA ASN A 225 9.05 9.93 11.14
C ASN A 225 8.98 8.69 12.03
N GLY A 226 9.92 7.74 11.92
CA GLY A 226 9.92 6.51 12.72
C GLY A 226 8.75 5.55 12.42
N VAL A 227 8.18 5.64 11.22
CA VAL A 227 7.07 4.80 10.78
C VAL A 227 7.61 3.57 10.05
N ARG A 228 7.13 2.38 10.43
CA ARG A 228 7.43 1.14 9.71
C ARG A 228 6.88 1.24 8.29
N TYR A 229 7.75 1.04 7.31
CA TYR A 229 7.40 1.18 5.90
C TYR A 229 7.89 0.01 5.08
N VAL A 230 7.04 -0.45 4.18
CA VAL A 230 7.35 -1.48 3.17
C VAL A 230 6.89 -1.00 1.80
N ASN A 231 7.73 -1.17 0.78
CA ASN A 231 7.35 -1.01 -0.62
C ASN A 231 7.38 -2.37 -1.31
N VAL A 232 6.28 -2.76 -1.94
CA VAL A 232 6.16 -3.98 -2.75
C VAL A 232 6.21 -3.61 -4.22
N GLU A 233 7.34 -3.91 -4.85
CA GLU A 233 7.61 -3.68 -6.26
C GLU A 233 7.43 -4.96 -7.07
N THR A 234 6.59 -4.89 -8.12
CA THR A 234 6.48 -5.96 -9.10
C THR A 234 6.39 -5.41 -10.51
N ARG A 235 6.69 -6.26 -11.48
CA ARG A 235 6.49 -5.93 -12.90
C ARG A 235 5.01 -5.66 -13.18
N LEU A 236 4.74 -4.60 -13.93
CA LEU A 236 3.38 -4.28 -14.39
C LEU A 236 2.75 -5.49 -15.11
N GLY A 237 1.49 -5.78 -14.81
CA GLY A 237 0.74 -6.93 -15.36
C GLY A 237 0.87 -8.24 -14.56
N TRP A 238 1.76 -8.31 -13.55
CA TRP A 238 2.00 -9.54 -12.78
C TRP A 238 1.14 -9.61 -11.50
N LEU A 239 -0.17 -9.47 -11.62
CA LEU A 239 -1.12 -9.41 -10.50
C LEU A 239 -0.99 -10.59 -9.53
N SER A 240 -0.86 -11.82 -10.03
CA SER A 240 -0.73 -13.00 -9.17
C SER A 240 0.55 -12.96 -8.31
N LYS A 241 1.65 -12.45 -8.85
CA LYS A 241 2.90 -12.29 -8.12
C LYS A 241 2.75 -11.22 -7.04
N GLN A 242 2.21 -10.05 -7.41
CA GLN A 242 2.03 -8.92 -6.49
C GLN A 242 1.12 -9.27 -5.31
N LYS A 243 0.00 -9.97 -5.58
CA LYS A 243 -0.87 -10.49 -4.53
C LYS A 243 -0.12 -11.39 -3.55
N LYS A 244 0.66 -12.37 -4.05
CA LYS A 244 1.44 -13.27 -3.20
C LYS A 244 2.52 -12.56 -2.39
N MET A 245 3.09 -11.48 -2.93
CA MET A 245 4.06 -10.64 -2.19
C MET A 245 3.37 -9.84 -1.10
N LEU A 246 2.20 -9.24 -1.36
CA LEU A 246 1.42 -8.53 -0.35
C LEU A 246 0.94 -9.47 0.75
N GLU A 247 0.42 -10.67 0.41
CA GLU A 247 0.03 -11.70 1.37
C GLU A 247 1.22 -12.10 2.26
N PHE A 248 2.39 -12.31 1.67
CA PHE A 248 3.60 -12.63 2.42
C PHE A 248 4.02 -11.49 3.38
N VAL A 249 3.94 -10.23 2.93
CA VAL A 249 4.23 -9.07 3.80
C VAL A 249 3.27 -9.02 4.98
N GLU A 250 1.96 -9.14 4.73
CA GLU A 250 0.94 -9.14 5.78
C GLU A 250 1.20 -10.23 6.81
N GLU A 251 1.31 -11.48 6.36
CA GLU A 251 1.49 -12.66 7.22
C GLU A 251 2.84 -12.69 7.98
N SER A 252 3.86 -11.97 7.48
CA SER A 252 5.17 -11.89 8.12
C SER A 252 5.28 -10.78 9.14
N LEU A 253 4.47 -9.71 9.03
CA LEU A 253 4.63 -8.49 9.80
C LEU A 253 3.51 -8.24 10.84
N GLU A 254 2.45 -9.06 10.80
CA GLU A 254 1.43 -9.12 11.86
C GLU A 254 1.99 -9.49 13.24
#